data_0bcae0cb353e5f8e3b7945a478624fd4
#
_entry.id   0bcae0cb353e5f8e3b7945a478624fd4
#
_cell.length_a   1.000
_cell.length_b   1.000
_cell.length_c   1.000
_cell.angle_alpha   90.00
_cell.angle_beta   90.00
_cell.angle_gamma   90.00
#
_symmetry.space_group_name_H-M   'P 1'
#
loop_
_entity.id
_entity.type
_entity.pdbx_description
1 polymer ?
#
loop_
_entity_poly.entity_id
_entity_poly.type
_entity_poly.pdbx_seq_one_letter_code
_entity_poly.pdbx_strand_id
1 'polypeptide(L)'
;MKRFLDRLVADRLVMAVIVVNAAALVLHEMSPVGGLPAAFWFWVDYACVWFFLVEVLIKSRRGGWPAYWASGWNRFDFTVVMVSMPAVLGPFLDVEQFAFVLILRLGRLFRLFRVLRFIPNLDRMVTGARRALRASIGVFLALALVNLILAVMATL
;
A
#
# COMPACT_ATOMS: atom_id res chain seq x y z
N MET A 1 -10.43 8.30 -28.20
CA MET A 1 -10.69 7.61 -26.92
C MET A 1 -9.55 6.68 -26.51
N LYS A 2 -9.04 5.76 -27.37
CA LYS A 2 -7.90 4.87 -27.01
C LYS A 2 -6.64 5.63 -26.56
N ARG A 3 -6.20 6.66 -27.29
CA ARG A 3 -5.00 7.46 -26.93
C ARG A 3 -5.11 8.20 -25.59
N PHE A 4 -6.30 8.60 -25.17
CA PHE A 4 -6.55 9.23 -23.87
C PHE A 4 -6.43 8.20 -22.73
N LEU A 5 -7.02 7.02 -22.93
CA LEU A 5 -6.90 5.90 -21.98
C LEU A 5 -5.44 5.40 -21.85
N ASP A 6 -4.66 5.45 -22.96
CA ASP A 6 -3.23 5.10 -22.91
C ASP A 6 -2.42 6.09 -22.09
N ARG A 7 -2.77 7.37 -22.13
CA ARG A 7 -2.12 8.40 -21.29
C ARG A 7 -2.49 8.24 -19.81
N LEU A 8 -3.74 7.90 -19.48
CA LEU A 8 -4.17 7.69 -18.09
C LEU A 8 -3.48 6.50 -17.42
N VAL A 9 -3.14 5.47 -18.22
CA VAL A 9 -2.45 4.27 -17.73
C VAL A 9 -0.93 4.38 -17.90
N ALA A 10 -0.42 5.52 -18.39
CA ALA A 10 1.02 5.74 -18.51
C ALA A 10 1.68 5.70 -17.12
N ASP A 11 2.72 4.88 -16.97
CA ASP A 11 3.41 4.68 -15.69
C ASP A 11 3.89 6.00 -15.05
N ARG A 12 4.26 6.99 -15.87
CA ARG A 12 4.65 8.33 -15.38
C ARG A 12 3.51 9.08 -14.69
N LEU A 13 2.29 8.99 -15.23
CA LEU A 13 1.13 9.66 -14.66
C LEU A 13 0.69 8.96 -13.37
N VAL A 14 0.70 7.64 -13.36
CA VAL A 14 0.42 6.84 -12.16
C VAL A 14 1.43 7.18 -11.06
N MET A 15 2.72 7.29 -11.41
CA MET A 15 3.78 7.70 -10.46
C MET A 15 3.53 9.10 -9.91
N ALA A 16 3.20 10.06 -10.77
CA ALA A 16 2.89 11.43 -10.35
C ALA A 16 1.72 11.48 -9.36
N VAL A 17 0.64 10.74 -9.63
CA VAL A 17 -0.52 10.66 -8.71
C VAL A 17 -0.15 10.02 -7.38
N ILE A 18 0.69 8.98 -7.38
CA ILE A 18 1.19 8.37 -6.13
C ILE A 18 2.00 9.37 -5.31
N VAL A 19 2.93 10.10 -5.96
CA VAL A 19 3.76 11.10 -5.29
C VAL A 19 2.90 12.24 -4.73
N VAL A 20 1.94 12.74 -5.50
CA VAL A 20 1.00 13.78 -5.05
C VAL A 20 0.18 13.29 -3.86
N ASN A 21 -0.33 12.06 -3.90
CA ASN A 21 -1.08 11.47 -2.78
C ASN A 21 -0.20 11.29 -1.53
N ALA A 22 1.04 10.84 -1.70
CA ALA A 22 1.99 10.72 -0.60
C ALA A 22 2.32 12.10 0.02
N ALA A 23 2.59 13.09 -0.81
CA ALA A 23 2.85 14.46 -0.35
C ALA A 23 1.63 15.05 0.37
N ALA A 24 0.43 14.86 -0.17
CA ALA A 24 -0.81 15.31 0.46
C ALA A 24 -1.01 14.68 1.84
N LEU A 25 -0.74 13.38 1.99
CA LEU A 25 -0.82 12.68 3.27
C LEU A 25 0.17 13.26 4.30
N VAL A 26 1.43 13.45 3.91
CA VAL A 26 2.47 14.01 4.78
C VAL A 26 2.12 15.45 5.18
N LEU A 27 1.70 16.27 4.22
CA LEU A 27 1.31 17.66 4.48
C LEU A 27 0.09 17.75 5.41
N HIS A 28 -0.88 16.86 5.23
CA HIS A 28 -2.05 16.79 6.13
C HIS A 28 -1.65 16.47 7.57
N GLU A 29 -0.73 15.52 7.78
CA GLU A 29 -0.26 15.14 9.13
C GLU A 29 0.69 16.19 9.74
N MET A 30 1.51 16.85 8.93
CA MET A 30 2.47 17.86 9.40
C MET A 30 1.85 19.24 9.62
N SER A 31 0.66 19.49 9.13
CA SER A 31 0.05 20.81 9.11
C SER A 31 -1.16 20.96 10.05
N PRO A 32 -0.94 21.18 11.35
CA PRO A 32 -1.88 21.99 12.12
C PRO A 32 -1.82 23.46 11.68
N VAL A 33 -0.86 23.85 10.82
CA VAL A 33 -0.46 25.23 10.53
C VAL A 33 -0.86 25.73 9.12
N GLY A 34 -1.40 24.88 8.26
CA GLY A 34 -1.56 25.22 6.83
C GLY A 34 -2.96 25.63 6.36
N GLY A 35 -3.86 26.13 7.20
CA GLY A 35 -5.05 26.88 6.76
C GLY A 35 -6.02 26.19 5.77
N LEU A 36 -5.69 25.02 5.23
CA LEU A 36 -6.55 24.31 4.30
C LEU A 36 -7.60 23.49 5.06
N PRO A 37 -8.87 23.58 4.69
CA PRO A 37 -9.95 22.87 5.37
C PRO A 37 -9.74 21.35 5.23
N ALA A 38 -10.09 20.59 6.27
CA ALA A 38 -10.02 19.11 6.25
C ALA A 38 -10.76 18.50 5.06
N ALA A 39 -11.81 19.17 4.59
CA ALA A 39 -12.55 18.80 3.40
C ALA A 39 -11.67 18.77 2.12
N PHE A 40 -10.71 19.69 2.00
CA PHE A 40 -9.79 19.68 0.84
C PHE A 40 -8.96 18.40 0.77
N TRP A 41 -8.37 18.01 1.88
CA TRP A 41 -7.56 16.78 1.96
C TRP A 41 -8.40 15.53 1.70
N PHE A 42 -9.63 15.52 2.20
CA PHE A 42 -10.57 14.44 1.91
C PHE A 42 -10.86 14.32 0.41
N TRP A 43 -11.11 15.43 -0.28
CA TRP A 43 -11.38 15.42 -1.72
C TRP A 43 -10.17 14.99 -2.56
N VAL A 44 -8.96 15.41 -2.17
CA VAL A 44 -7.72 14.95 -2.82
C VAL A 44 -7.57 13.45 -2.69
N ASP A 45 -7.76 12.93 -1.49
CA ASP A 45 -7.67 11.50 -1.20
C ASP A 45 -8.73 10.70 -1.96
N TYR A 46 -9.95 11.19 -1.98
CA TYR A 46 -11.07 10.61 -2.71
C TYR A 46 -10.79 10.55 -4.23
N ALA A 47 -10.32 11.64 -4.82
CA ALA A 47 -9.96 11.71 -6.23
C ALA A 47 -8.85 10.71 -6.59
N CYS A 48 -7.83 10.57 -5.73
CA CYS A 48 -6.75 9.61 -5.94
C CYS A 48 -7.25 8.17 -5.93
N VAL A 49 -8.14 7.80 -5.02
CA VAL A 49 -8.71 6.43 -4.98
C VAL A 49 -9.51 6.13 -6.22
N TRP A 50 -10.36 7.06 -6.65
CA TRP A 50 -11.13 6.91 -7.89
C TRP A 50 -10.24 6.77 -9.12
N PHE A 51 -9.17 7.57 -9.19
CA PHE A 51 -8.18 7.46 -10.25
C PHE A 51 -7.59 6.05 -10.33
N PHE A 52 -7.17 5.51 -9.20
CA PHE A 52 -6.59 4.16 -9.14
C PHE A 52 -7.60 3.06 -9.44
N LEU A 53 -8.85 3.23 -9.02
CA LEU A 53 -9.91 2.29 -9.35
C LEU A 53 -10.16 2.26 -10.87
N VAL A 54 -10.22 3.42 -11.50
CA VAL A 54 -10.35 3.54 -12.95
C VAL A 54 -9.14 2.92 -13.65
N GLU A 55 -7.91 3.14 -13.16
CA GLU A 55 -6.69 2.51 -13.70
C GLU A 55 -6.81 0.98 -13.68
N VAL A 56 -7.17 0.39 -12.54
CA VAL A 56 -7.35 -1.06 -12.38
C VAL A 56 -8.41 -1.57 -13.35
N LEU A 57 -9.55 -0.87 -13.46
CA LEU A 57 -10.65 -1.23 -14.35
C LEU A 57 -10.24 -1.19 -15.83
N ILE A 58 -9.49 -0.17 -16.24
CA ILE A 58 -8.97 -0.06 -17.61
C ILE A 58 -8.00 -1.20 -17.90
N LYS A 59 -7.08 -1.49 -16.99
CA LYS A 59 -6.08 -2.56 -17.15
C LYS A 59 -6.76 -3.94 -17.22
N SER A 60 -7.73 -4.20 -16.37
CA SER A 60 -8.46 -5.47 -16.36
C SER A 60 -9.28 -5.69 -17.63
N ARG A 61 -9.88 -4.62 -18.17
CA ARG A 61 -10.65 -4.71 -19.44
C ARG A 61 -9.78 -4.85 -20.68
N ARG A 62 -8.55 -4.30 -20.68
CA ARG A 62 -7.65 -4.37 -21.85
C ARG A 62 -7.01 -5.72 -22.04
N GLY A 63 -6.53 -6.32 -20.95
CA GLY A 63 -5.83 -7.61 -20.99
C GLY A 63 -6.74 -8.81 -20.72
N GLY A 64 -7.98 -8.57 -20.32
CA GLY A 64 -8.88 -9.59 -19.78
C GLY A 64 -8.49 -9.96 -18.34
N TRP A 65 -9.47 -10.42 -17.56
CA TRP A 65 -9.27 -10.83 -16.17
C TRP A 65 -8.16 -11.88 -15.97
N PRO A 66 -8.07 -12.95 -16.79
CA PRO A 66 -7.02 -13.95 -16.60
C PRO A 66 -5.62 -13.39 -16.78
N ALA A 67 -5.38 -12.56 -17.79
CA ALA A 67 -4.10 -11.93 -18.03
C ALA A 67 -3.74 -10.88 -16.97
N TYR A 68 -4.75 -10.16 -16.46
CA TYR A 68 -4.57 -9.22 -15.36
C TYR A 68 -4.09 -9.92 -14.09
N TRP A 69 -4.70 -11.04 -13.72
CA TRP A 69 -4.34 -11.83 -12.54
C TRP A 69 -3.06 -12.64 -12.69
N ALA A 70 -2.57 -12.86 -13.90
CA ALA A 70 -1.28 -13.51 -14.15
C ALA A 70 -0.09 -12.66 -13.62
N SER A 71 -0.22 -11.33 -13.63
CA SER A 71 0.81 -10.42 -13.14
C SER A 71 0.71 -10.23 -11.63
N GLY A 72 1.82 -10.48 -10.91
CA GLY A 72 1.91 -10.24 -9.46
C GLY A 72 1.70 -8.77 -9.09
N TRP A 73 2.19 -7.85 -9.92
CA TRP A 73 2.02 -6.40 -9.71
C TRP A 73 0.58 -5.95 -9.87
N ASN A 74 -0.15 -6.48 -10.83
CA ASN A 74 -1.56 -6.16 -11.00
C ASN A 74 -2.41 -6.65 -9.83
N ARG A 75 -2.09 -7.85 -9.29
CA ARG A 75 -2.72 -8.37 -8.07
C ARG A 75 -2.43 -7.48 -6.87
N PHE A 76 -1.19 -7.03 -6.73
CA PHE A 76 -0.81 -6.11 -5.66
C PHE A 76 -1.56 -4.78 -5.77
N ASP A 77 -1.59 -4.16 -6.97
CA ASP A 77 -2.33 -2.92 -7.22
C ASP A 77 -3.83 -3.07 -6.87
N PHE A 78 -4.44 -4.17 -7.30
CA PHE A 78 -5.83 -4.48 -6.97
C PHE A 78 -6.05 -4.60 -5.46
N THR A 79 -5.21 -5.36 -4.77
CA THR A 79 -5.30 -5.54 -3.31
C THR A 79 -5.20 -4.21 -2.58
N VAL A 80 -4.24 -3.35 -2.97
CA VAL A 80 -4.07 -2.02 -2.37
C VAL A 80 -5.30 -1.13 -2.60
N VAL A 81 -5.92 -1.19 -3.79
CA VAL A 81 -7.18 -0.47 -4.05
C VAL A 81 -8.29 -0.98 -3.15
N MET A 82 -8.48 -2.30 -3.05
CA MET A 82 -9.53 -2.88 -2.24
C MET A 82 -9.37 -2.56 -0.75
N VAL A 83 -8.15 -2.67 -0.21
CA VAL A 83 -7.84 -2.31 1.18
C VAL A 83 -8.01 -0.81 1.46
N SER A 84 -7.86 0.03 0.43
CA SER A 84 -8.04 1.48 0.54
C SER A 84 -9.50 1.94 0.41
N MET A 85 -10.38 1.11 -0.16
CA MET A 85 -11.80 1.44 -0.38
C MET A 85 -12.56 1.80 0.92
N PRO A 86 -12.42 1.05 2.02
CA PRO A 86 -13.11 1.38 3.27
C PRO A 86 -12.75 2.79 3.78
N ALA A 87 -11.51 3.27 3.53
CA ALA A 87 -11.09 4.61 3.94
C ALA A 87 -11.88 5.74 3.25
N VAL A 88 -12.40 5.49 2.05
CA VAL A 88 -13.21 6.43 1.28
C VAL A 88 -14.69 6.28 1.62
N LEU A 89 -15.14 5.06 1.90
CA LEU A 89 -16.52 4.76 2.26
C LEU A 89 -16.82 5.05 3.72
N GLY A 90 -15.79 5.10 4.59
CA GLY A 90 -15.93 5.31 6.03
C GLY A 90 -16.83 6.46 6.45
N PRO A 91 -16.75 7.66 5.84
CA PRO A 91 -17.64 8.77 6.16
C PRO A 91 -19.12 8.54 5.83
N PHE A 92 -19.42 7.55 4.98
CA PHE A 92 -20.78 7.17 4.59
C PHE A 92 -21.30 5.95 5.38
N LEU A 93 -20.44 5.33 6.17
CA LEU A 93 -20.77 4.20 7.02
C LEU A 93 -20.71 4.68 8.46
N ASP A 94 -21.85 4.69 9.15
CA ASP A 94 -21.95 5.00 10.61
C ASP A 94 -21.27 3.89 11.43
N VAL A 95 -19.94 3.81 11.37
CA VAL A 95 -19.19 2.77 12.08
C VAL A 95 -18.37 3.45 13.19
N GLU A 96 -18.95 3.48 14.38
CA GLU A 96 -18.33 4.03 15.60
C GLU A 96 -17.24 3.11 16.22
N GLN A 97 -16.95 1.97 15.63
CA GLN A 97 -15.97 1.03 16.20
C GLN A 97 -14.54 1.53 16.01
N PHE A 98 -13.84 1.74 17.11
CA PHE A 98 -12.44 2.19 17.15
C PHE A 98 -11.49 1.35 16.26
N ALA A 99 -11.69 0.02 16.23
CA ALA A 99 -10.93 -0.88 15.37
C ALA A 99 -11.10 -0.56 13.88
N PHE A 100 -12.29 -0.17 13.45
CA PHE A 100 -12.56 0.19 12.07
C PHE A 100 -11.84 1.49 11.66
N VAL A 101 -11.79 2.47 12.55
CA VAL A 101 -11.05 3.73 12.33
C VAL A 101 -9.56 3.46 12.14
N LEU A 102 -8.97 2.53 12.90
CA LEU A 102 -7.57 2.11 12.72
C LEU A 102 -7.34 1.46 11.35
N ILE A 103 -8.24 0.57 10.93
CA ILE A 103 -8.17 -0.08 9.62
C ILE A 103 -8.25 0.97 8.49
N LEU A 104 -9.13 1.97 8.63
CA LEU A 104 -9.24 3.07 7.67
C LEU A 104 -7.94 3.87 7.57
N ARG A 105 -7.30 4.16 8.70
CA ARG A 105 -6.02 4.88 8.77
C ARG A 105 -4.90 4.05 8.12
N LEU A 106 -4.80 2.76 8.44
CA LEU A 106 -3.85 1.84 7.82
C LEU A 106 -4.08 1.72 6.30
N GLY A 107 -5.34 1.66 5.85
CA GLY A 107 -5.69 1.61 4.44
C GLY A 107 -5.11 2.80 3.64
N ARG A 108 -5.02 3.98 4.25
CA ARG A 108 -4.37 5.14 3.63
C ARG A 108 -2.87 4.92 3.44
N LEU A 109 -2.18 4.34 4.43
CA LEU A 109 -0.74 4.05 4.35
C LEU A 109 -0.43 2.98 3.31
N PHE A 110 -1.29 1.97 3.14
CA PHE A 110 -1.08 0.92 2.13
C PHE A 110 -0.97 1.46 0.71
N ARG A 111 -1.55 2.62 0.42
CA ARG A 111 -1.42 3.27 -0.89
C ARG A 111 0.01 3.66 -1.22
N LEU A 112 0.82 4.02 -0.21
CA LEU A 112 2.22 4.40 -0.39
C LEU A 112 3.05 3.23 -0.90
N PHE A 113 2.68 1.99 -0.56
CA PHE A 113 3.38 0.81 -1.06
C PHE A 113 3.33 0.65 -2.59
N ARG A 114 2.45 1.36 -3.28
CA ARG A 114 2.45 1.40 -4.75
C ARG A 114 3.74 1.97 -5.34
N VAL A 115 4.45 2.81 -4.59
CA VAL A 115 5.79 3.29 -4.98
C VAL A 115 6.75 2.12 -5.21
N LEU A 116 6.59 1.01 -4.49
CA LEU A 116 7.44 -0.17 -4.63
C LEU A 116 7.43 -0.73 -6.06
N ARG A 117 6.35 -0.56 -6.81
CA ARG A 117 6.24 -0.98 -8.20
C ARG A 117 7.29 -0.31 -9.10
N PHE A 118 7.72 0.90 -8.77
CA PHE A 118 8.68 1.67 -9.57
C PHE A 118 10.13 1.43 -9.18
N ILE A 119 10.38 0.65 -8.13
CA ILE A 119 11.73 0.28 -7.72
C ILE A 119 12.28 -0.76 -8.72
N PRO A 120 13.36 -0.44 -9.45
CA PRO A 120 13.95 -1.39 -10.37
C PRO A 120 14.47 -2.61 -9.62
N ASN A 121 14.28 -3.80 -10.19
CA ASN A 121 14.75 -5.08 -9.65
C ASN A 121 14.19 -5.45 -8.26
N LEU A 122 13.03 -4.90 -7.85
CA LEU A 122 12.42 -5.21 -6.56
C LEU A 122 12.22 -6.73 -6.37
N ASP A 123 11.84 -7.46 -7.42
CA ASP A 123 11.67 -8.92 -7.37
C ASP A 123 12.95 -9.64 -6.96
N ARG A 124 14.11 -9.18 -7.43
CA ARG A 124 15.41 -9.71 -7.02
C ARG A 124 15.73 -9.38 -5.57
N MET A 125 15.43 -8.14 -5.13
CA MET A 125 15.62 -7.71 -3.74
C MET A 125 14.74 -8.52 -2.79
N VAL A 126 13.46 -8.68 -3.10
CA VAL A 126 12.52 -9.48 -2.30
C VAL A 126 12.94 -10.95 -2.24
N THR A 127 13.39 -11.51 -3.37
CA THR A 127 13.89 -12.89 -3.42
C THR A 127 15.16 -13.04 -2.59
N GLY A 128 16.08 -12.08 -2.65
CA GLY A 128 17.28 -12.04 -1.84
C GLY A 128 16.97 -11.95 -0.34
N ALA A 129 16.09 -11.03 0.05
CA ALA A 129 15.63 -10.87 1.43
C ALA A 129 14.96 -12.15 1.96
N ARG A 130 14.11 -12.79 1.16
CA ARG A 130 13.47 -14.07 1.53
C ARG A 130 14.47 -15.19 1.74
N ARG A 131 15.53 -15.26 0.91
CA ARG A 131 16.62 -16.24 1.08
C ARG A 131 17.42 -15.95 2.36
N ALA A 132 17.77 -14.69 2.59
CA ALA A 132 18.48 -14.27 3.79
C ALA A 132 17.67 -14.57 5.06
N LEU A 133 16.38 -14.27 5.09
CA LEU A 133 15.50 -14.60 6.21
C LEU A 133 15.47 -16.10 6.50
N ARG A 134 15.34 -16.94 5.47
CA ARG A 134 15.37 -18.39 5.64
C ARG A 134 16.70 -18.88 6.19
N ALA A 135 17.82 -18.34 5.71
CA ALA A 135 19.14 -18.69 6.23
C ALA A 135 19.32 -18.25 7.70
N SER A 136 18.72 -17.12 8.06
CA SER A 136 18.82 -16.58 9.43
C SER A 136 17.97 -17.32 10.45
N ILE A 137 16.94 -18.07 10.05
CA ILE A 137 16.06 -18.81 10.97
C ILE A 137 16.87 -19.73 11.89
N GLY A 138 17.85 -20.46 11.34
CA GLY A 138 18.72 -21.35 12.13
C GLY A 138 19.49 -20.61 13.21
N VAL A 139 20.02 -19.43 12.87
CA VAL A 139 20.77 -18.59 13.81
C VAL A 139 19.84 -18.05 14.92
N PHE A 140 18.64 -17.58 14.56
CA PHE A 140 17.67 -17.12 15.55
C PHE A 140 17.21 -18.24 16.50
N LEU A 141 16.99 -19.45 15.98
CA LEU A 141 16.64 -20.61 16.81
C LEU A 141 17.79 -20.97 17.76
N ALA A 142 19.03 -20.99 17.29
CA ALA A 142 20.19 -21.25 18.12
C ALA A 142 20.34 -20.21 19.26
N LEU A 143 20.19 -18.90 18.92
CA LEU A 143 20.21 -17.83 19.91
C LEU A 143 19.07 -17.94 20.91
N ALA A 144 17.86 -18.26 20.47
CA ALA A 144 16.72 -18.46 21.35
C ALA A 144 16.97 -19.63 22.34
N LEU A 145 17.55 -20.73 21.84
CA LEU A 145 17.86 -21.89 22.65
C LEU A 145 18.95 -21.57 23.70
N VAL A 146 20.01 -20.86 23.30
CA VAL A 146 21.06 -20.41 24.25
C VAL A 146 20.47 -19.49 25.31
N ASN A 147 19.62 -18.50 24.90
CA ASN A 147 18.96 -17.63 25.85
C ASN A 147 18.05 -18.40 26.83
N LEU A 148 17.32 -19.42 26.34
CA LEU A 148 16.48 -20.26 27.18
C LEU A 148 17.32 -21.03 28.23
N ILE A 149 18.44 -21.63 27.80
CA ILE A 149 19.35 -22.36 28.73
C ILE A 149 19.88 -21.40 29.79
N LEU A 150 20.36 -20.21 29.39
CA LEU A 150 20.87 -19.21 30.34
C LEU A 150 19.79 -18.74 31.31
N ALA A 151 18.55 -18.54 30.84
CA ALA A 151 17.43 -18.15 31.68
C ALA A 151 17.11 -19.22 32.73
N VAL A 152 17.09 -20.49 32.32
CA VAL A 152 16.87 -21.62 33.26
C VAL A 152 18.01 -21.70 34.28
N MET A 153 19.27 -21.55 33.86
CA MET A 153 20.40 -21.55 34.77
C MET A 153 20.38 -20.39 35.79
N ALA A 154 19.85 -19.24 35.38
CA ALA A 154 19.76 -18.07 36.28
C ALA A 154 18.60 -18.17 37.28
N THR A 155 17.69 -19.13 37.13
CA THR A 155 16.55 -19.35 38.03
C THR A 155 16.74 -20.54 38.96
N LEU A 156 17.80 -21.33 38.79
CA LEU A 156 18.22 -22.41 39.66
C LEU A 156 19.25 -21.93 40.68
#